data_204a3acb3f6bda2ae1f9e32efa82080d
#
_entry.id   204a3acb3f6bda2ae1f9e32efa82080d
#
_cell.length_a   1.000
_cell.length_b   1.000
_cell.length_c   1.000
_cell.angle_alpha   90.00
_cell.angle_beta   90.00
_cell.angle_gamma   90.00
#
_symmetry.space_group_name_H-M   'P 1'
#
loop_
_entity.id
_entity.type
_entity.pdbx_description
1 polymer ?
#
loop_
_entity_poly.entity_id
_entity_poly.type
_entity_poly.pdbx_seq_one_letter_code
_entity_poly.pdbx_strand_id
1 'polypeptide(L)'
;RQTMSNWIVKCSQMYFTPFVERMKQELLSLHVTQSDETPTQVIADSDHPNSKCYMWVHRSGEFYTRRPIVVYEYQKGRDHQKPLDFYKDYKGVLVTDSLQQYHLVDKKLPDVTNANCWAHARRDFADAVKAADKKDPSSVRQSVAYQALQKIAEFYNADTELKGLSSRERLQKRQEVIKPMVEEFFAWVKQQVSDCTVPPKS
;
A
#
# COMPACT_ATOMS: atom_id res chain seq x y z
N ARG A 1 -33.89 -22.01 -4.67
CA ARG A 1 -32.53 -21.52 -4.30
C ARG A 1 -31.49 -21.85 -5.37
N GLN A 2 -31.44 -23.09 -5.87
CA GLN A 2 -30.45 -23.51 -6.88
C GLN A 2 -30.53 -22.73 -8.20
N THR A 3 -31.74 -22.41 -8.66
CA THR A 3 -31.96 -21.63 -9.89
C THR A 3 -31.39 -20.21 -9.80
N MET A 4 -31.57 -19.53 -8.66
CA MET A 4 -31.01 -18.19 -8.43
C MET A 4 -29.48 -18.22 -8.38
N SER A 5 -28.90 -19.20 -7.69
CA SER A 5 -27.45 -19.38 -7.65
C SER A 5 -26.87 -19.63 -9.05
N ASN A 6 -27.52 -20.46 -9.86
CA ASN A 6 -27.13 -20.72 -11.24
C ASN A 6 -27.19 -19.45 -12.12
N TRP A 7 -28.18 -18.60 -11.91
CA TRP A 7 -28.29 -17.32 -12.64
C TRP A 7 -27.16 -16.37 -12.24
N ILE A 8 -26.86 -16.25 -10.96
CA ILE A 8 -25.74 -15.43 -10.47
C ILE A 8 -24.42 -15.90 -11.07
N VAL A 9 -24.16 -17.22 -11.05
CA VAL A 9 -22.96 -17.80 -11.65
C VAL A 9 -22.88 -17.51 -13.16
N LYS A 10 -23.97 -17.72 -13.90
CA LYS A 10 -24.01 -17.43 -15.34
C LYS A 10 -23.80 -15.94 -15.62
N CYS A 11 -24.47 -15.06 -14.90
CA CYS A 11 -24.27 -13.61 -15.05
C CYS A 11 -22.83 -13.22 -14.74
N SER A 12 -22.23 -13.79 -13.69
CA SER A 12 -20.84 -13.57 -13.35
C SER A 12 -19.91 -13.97 -14.51
N GLN A 13 -20.06 -15.18 -15.03
CA GLN A 13 -19.22 -15.68 -16.11
C GLN A 13 -19.39 -14.92 -17.43
N MET A 14 -20.64 -14.57 -17.80
CA MET A 14 -20.95 -13.97 -19.09
C MET A 14 -20.69 -12.46 -19.14
N TYR A 15 -20.87 -11.76 -18.03
CA TYR A 15 -20.86 -10.29 -18.01
C TYR A 15 -19.84 -9.71 -17.05
N PHE A 16 -19.77 -10.21 -15.81
CA PHE A 16 -18.90 -9.58 -14.80
C PHE A 16 -17.45 -9.97 -14.99
N THR A 17 -17.14 -11.22 -15.30
CA THR A 17 -15.76 -11.63 -15.55
C THR A 17 -15.11 -10.85 -16.70
N PRO A 18 -15.70 -10.76 -17.92
CA PRO A 18 -15.15 -9.93 -18.98
C PRO A 18 -15.02 -8.45 -18.61
N PHE A 19 -15.96 -7.93 -17.82
CA PHE A 19 -15.90 -6.55 -17.35
C PHE A 19 -14.74 -6.31 -16.39
N VAL A 20 -14.56 -7.19 -15.42
CA VAL A 20 -13.45 -7.12 -14.46
C VAL A 20 -12.10 -7.29 -15.16
N GLU A 21 -11.99 -8.21 -16.13
CA GLU A 21 -10.78 -8.36 -16.93
C GLU A 21 -10.46 -7.09 -17.73
N ARG A 22 -11.47 -6.41 -18.26
CA ARG A 22 -11.27 -5.12 -18.92
C ARG A 22 -10.82 -4.04 -17.95
N MET A 23 -11.42 -3.97 -16.76
CA MET A 23 -10.98 -3.06 -15.70
C MET A 23 -9.52 -3.32 -15.29
N LYS A 24 -9.12 -4.58 -15.17
CA LYS A 24 -7.73 -4.97 -14.89
C LYS A 24 -6.78 -4.51 -16.00
N GLN A 25 -7.13 -4.72 -17.26
CA GLN A 25 -6.31 -4.25 -18.39
C GLN A 25 -6.12 -2.74 -18.36
N GLU A 26 -7.20 -1.98 -18.13
CA GLU A 26 -7.12 -0.52 -17.98
C GLU A 26 -6.25 -0.11 -16.77
N LEU A 27 -6.40 -0.79 -15.63
CA LEU A 27 -5.59 -0.54 -14.44
C LEU A 27 -4.11 -0.77 -14.73
N LEU A 28 -3.75 -1.88 -15.38
CA LEU A 28 -2.37 -2.23 -15.71
C LEU A 28 -1.77 -1.35 -16.82
N SER A 29 -2.58 -0.57 -17.54
CA SER A 29 -2.09 0.43 -18.49
C SER A 29 -1.65 1.74 -17.83
N LEU A 30 -1.96 1.94 -16.55
CA LEU A 30 -1.63 3.17 -15.82
C LEU A 30 -0.18 3.13 -15.33
N HIS A 31 0.47 4.29 -15.28
CA HIS A 31 1.85 4.38 -14.81
C HIS A 31 2.01 4.12 -13.30
N VAL A 32 1.00 4.44 -12.48
CA VAL A 32 1.02 4.23 -11.03
C VAL A 32 -0.21 3.46 -10.61
N THR A 33 -0.01 2.34 -9.91
CA THR A 33 -1.06 1.55 -9.28
C THR A 33 -0.76 1.35 -7.80
N GLN A 34 -1.77 1.01 -7.04
CA GLN A 34 -1.65 0.71 -5.62
C GLN A 34 -2.25 -0.66 -5.33
N SER A 35 -1.63 -1.41 -4.42
CA SER A 35 -2.13 -2.71 -3.97
C SER A 35 -2.00 -2.84 -2.47
N ASP A 36 -3.02 -3.45 -1.88
CA ASP A 36 -3.09 -3.76 -0.45
C ASP A 36 -3.92 -5.02 -0.26
N GLU A 37 -3.76 -5.72 0.86
CA GLU A 37 -4.59 -6.87 1.17
C GLU A 37 -5.16 -6.80 2.59
N THR A 38 -6.39 -7.25 2.73
CA THR A 38 -7.10 -7.31 4.00
C THR A 38 -7.45 -8.75 4.34
N PRO A 39 -7.14 -9.23 5.55
CA PRO A 39 -7.59 -10.55 5.97
C PRO A 39 -9.11 -10.62 6.03
N THR A 40 -9.68 -11.69 5.50
CA THR A 40 -11.11 -11.96 5.54
C THR A 40 -11.36 -13.38 6.03
N GLN A 41 -12.45 -13.61 6.74
CA GLN A 41 -12.84 -14.93 7.21
C GLN A 41 -13.93 -15.48 6.31
N VAL A 42 -13.68 -16.64 5.70
CA VAL A 42 -14.68 -17.35 4.89
C VAL A 42 -14.89 -18.74 5.48
N ILE A 43 -16.01 -18.92 6.19
CA ILE A 43 -16.33 -20.13 6.96
C ILE A 43 -16.49 -21.35 6.06
N ALA A 44 -16.99 -21.16 4.83
CA ALA A 44 -17.28 -22.24 3.89
C ALA A 44 -16.10 -22.61 2.97
N ASP A 45 -14.98 -21.93 3.07
CA ASP A 45 -13.78 -22.24 2.29
C ASP A 45 -12.93 -23.27 3.06
N SER A 46 -13.33 -24.53 2.92
CA SER A 46 -13.14 -25.59 3.89
C SER A 46 -11.82 -26.37 3.82
N ASP A 47 -10.92 -26.05 2.92
CA ASP A 47 -9.65 -26.78 2.86
C ASP A 47 -8.80 -26.53 4.13
N HIS A 48 -9.04 -25.39 4.78
CA HIS A 48 -8.43 -25.06 6.09
C HIS A 48 -9.39 -24.17 6.90
N PRO A 49 -10.27 -24.70 7.74
CA PRO A 49 -11.31 -23.95 8.45
C PRO A 49 -10.79 -22.83 9.38
N ASN A 50 -9.51 -22.82 9.69
CA ASN A 50 -8.83 -21.80 10.51
C ASN A 50 -7.85 -20.93 9.73
N SER A 51 -7.73 -21.07 8.41
CA SER A 51 -6.82 -20.26 7.61
C SER A 51 -7.45 -18.90 7.29
N LYS A 52 -6.64 -17.86 7.37
CA LYS A 52 -7.04 -16.52 6.95
C LYS A 52 -7.05 -16.48 5.42
N CYS A 53 -8.21 -16.17 4.85
CA CYS A 53 -8.32 -15.76 3.45
C CYS A 53 -8.03 -14.27 3.34
N TYR A 54 -7.78 -13.79 2.13
CA TYR A 54 -7.44 -12.39 1.89
C TYR A 54 -8.27 -11.82 0.75
N MET A 55 -8.70 -10.58 0.92
CA MET A 55 -9.23 -9.77 -0.15
C MET A 55 -8.12 -8.80 -0.59
N TRP A 56 -7.64 -8.99 -1.79
CA TRP A 56 -6.67 -8.10 -2.42
C TRP A 56 -7.40 -6.95 -3.10
N VAL A 57 -6.87 -5.75 -2.97
CA VAL A 57 -7.41 -4.54 -3.56
C VAL A 57 -6.35 -3.94 -4.46
N HIS A 58 -6.65 -3.84 -5.74
CA HIS A 58 -5.80 -3.20 -6.72
C HIS A 58 -6.50 -1.95 -7.23
N ARG A 59 -5.84 -0.80 -7.17
CA ARG A 59 -6.47 0.46 -7.53
C ARG A 59 -5.56 1.38 -8.34
N SER A 60 -6.18 2.28 -9.10
CA SER A 60 -5.49 3.39 -9.73
C SER A 60 -4.89 4.34 -8.70
N GLY A 61 -3.77 4.98 -9.05
CA GLY A 61 -3.15 6.00 -8.22
C GLY A 61 -4.06 7.22 -7.98
N GLU A 62 -3.74 8.02 -6.98
CA GLU A 62 -4.55 9.17 -6.52
C GLU A 62 -4.86 10.18 -7.64
N PHE A 63 -3.98 10.31 -8.62
CA PHE A 63 -4.13 11.31 -9.69
C PHE A 63 -5.07 10.89 -10.84
N TYR A 64 -5.55 9.65 -10.83
CA TYR A 64 -6.56 9.17 -11.80
C TYR A 64 -7.97 9.43 -11.29
N THR A 65 -8.29 10.69 -11.03
CA THR A 65 -9.57 11.08 -10.41
C THR A 65 -10.77 11.02 -11.35
N ARG A 66 -10.56 11.14 -12.67
CA ARG A 66 -11.66 11.13 -13.65
C ARG A 66 -12.31 9.77 -13.82
N ARG A 67 -11.53 8.68 -13.70
CA ARG A 67 -11.98 7.29 -13.86
C ARG A 67 -11.23 6.41 -12.88
N PRO A 68 -11.47 6.54 -11.57
CA PRO A 68 -10.82 5.68 -10.61
C PRO A 68 -11.23 4.22 -10.84
N ILE A 69 -10.25 3.34 -10.87
CA ILE A 69 -10.45 1.91 -11.03
C ILE A 69 -10.08 1.24 -9.72
N VAL A 70 -10.96 0.36 -9.23
CA VAL A 70 -10.70 -0.49 -8.07
C VAL A 70 -11.13 -1.91 -8.43
N VAL A 71 -10.20 -2.85 -8.33
CA VAL A 71 -10.42 -4.28 -8.58
C VAL A 71 -10.17 -5.03 -7.27
N TYR A 72 -11.12 -5.88 -6.91
CA TYR A 72 -11.01 -6.76 -5.75
C TYR A 72 -10.75 -8.19 -6.22
N GLU A 73 -9.81 -8.87 -5.57
CA GLU A 73 -9.49 -10.25 -5.84
C GLU A 73 -9.46 -11.05 -4.53
N TYR A 74 -10.32 -12.07 -4.43
CA TYR A 74 -10.33 -13.00 -3.32
C TYR A 74 -9.27 -14.08 -3.48
N GLN A 75 -8.52 -14.35 -2.40
CA GLN A 75 -7.50 -15.38 -2.37
C GLN A 75 -7.57 -16.19 -1.07
N LYS A 76 -7.39 -17.53 -1.18
CA LYS A 76 -7.41 -18.46 -0.05
C LYS A 76 -6.19 -18.33 0.88
N GLY A 77 -5.18 -17.58 0.52
CA GLY A 77 -3.97 -17.40 1.30
C GLY A 77 -3.25 -16.12 0.91
N ARG A 78 -2.13 -15.85 1.58
CA ARG A 78 -1.26 -14.70 1.36
C ARG A 78 0.00 -15.12 0.60
N ASP A 79 -0.18 -15.88 -0.49
CA ASP A 79 0.94 -16.34 -1.30
C ASP A 79 1.53 -15.19 -2.12
N HIS A 80 2.85 -15.09 -2.11
CA HIS A 80 3.62 -14.11 -2.87
C HIS A 80 3.45 -14.25 -4.39
N GLN A 81 3.03 -15.43 -4.87
CA GLN A 81 2.81 -15.65 -6.30
C GLN A 81 1.63 -14.82 -6.84
N LYS A 82 0.65 -14.51 -6.00
CA LYS A 82 -0.56 -13.79 -6.39
C LYS A 82 -0.31 -12.38 -6.95
N PRO A 83 0.42 -11.48 -6.25
CA PRO A 83 0.77 -10.19 -6.83
C PRO A 83 1.66 -10.33 -8.07
N LEU A 84 2.54 -11.33 -8.14
CA LEU A 84 3.36 -11.57 -9.33
C LEU A 84 2.50 -11.92 -10.55
N ASP A 85 1.49 -12.79 -10.37
CA ASP A 85 0.57 -13.18 -11.44
C ASP A 85 -0.32 -12.00 -11.89
N PHE A 86 -0.75 -11.18 -10.95
CA PHE A 86 -1.57 -10.00 -11.27
C PHE A 86 -0.78 -8.97 -12.06
N TYR A 87 0.47 -8.69 -11.68
CA TYR A 87 1.31 -7.63 -12.23
C TYR A 87 2.33 -8.11 -13.27
N LYS A 88 2.28 -9.36 -13.74
CA LYS A 88 3.27 -9.96 -14.66
C LYS A 88 3.54 -9.14 -15.93
N ASP A 89 2.51 -8.47 -16.46
CA ASP A 89 2.59 -7.68 -17.69
C ASP A 89 2.59 -6.17 -17.41
N TYR A 90 2.68 -5.77 -16.14
CA TYR A 90 2.65 -4.38 -15.73
C TYR A 90 4.01 -3.71 -15.92
N LYS A 91 3.97 -2.43 -16.31
CA LYS A 91 5.15 -1.57 -16.45
C LYS A 91 4.88 -0.24 -15.76
N GLY A 92 5.53 -0.01 -14.64
CA GLY A 92 5.32 1.23 -13.89
C GLY A 92 5.63 1.13 -12.42
N VAL A 93 5.01 1.99 -11.63
CA VAL A 93 5.20 2.07 -10.19
C VAL A 93 4.03 1.42 -9.47
N LEU A 94 4.33 0.39 -8.68
CA LEU A 94 3.39 -0.26 -7.79
C LEU A 94 3.62 0.23 -6.36
N VAL A 95 2.63 0.90 -5.78
CA VAL A 95 2.69 1.38 -4.38
C VAL A 95 2.03 0.35 -3.48
N THR A 96 2.79 -0.15 -2.49
CA THR A 96 2.33 -1.19 -1.55
C THR A 96 2.74 -0.86 -0.12
N ASP A 97 2.32 -1.69 0.84
CA ASP A 97 2.97 -1.72 2.14
C ASP A 97 4.37 -2.37 2.05
N SER A 98 5.11 -2.36 3.15
CA SER A 98 6.47 -2.93 3.22
C SER A 98 6.50 -4.44 3.36
N LEU A 99 5.46 -5.17 2.94
CA LEU A 99 5.43 -6.61 3.06
C LEU A 99 6.43 -7.31 2.15
N GLN A 100 7.00 -8.37 2.67
CA GLN A 100 8.04 -9.14 1.98
C GLN A 100 7.59 -9.68 0.61
N GLN A 101 6.30 -9.96 0.44
CA GLN A 101 5.74 -10.42 -0.83
C GLN A 101 5.94 -9.41 -1.95
N TYR A 102 5.80 -8.14 -1.67
CA TYR A 102 5.98 -7.07 -2.67
C TYR A 102 7.44 -6.79 -2.99
N HIS A 103 8.36 -7.08 -2.07
CA HIS A 103 9.80 -7.01 -2.38
C HIS A 103 10.25 -8.05 -3.41
N LEU A 104 9.47 -9.11 -3.61
CA LEU A 104 9.71 -10.07 -4.68
C LEU A 104 9.27 -9.54 -6.06
N VAL A 105 8.36 -8.58 -6.10
CA VAL A 105 7.91 -7.93 -7.34
C VAL A 105 9.09 -7.23 -8.00
N ASP A 106 9.84 -6.39 -7.29
CA ASP A 106 11.04 -5.72 -7.82
C ASP A 106 12.08 -6.70 -8.37
N LYS A 107 12.21 -7.88 -7.74
CA LYS A 107 13.21 -8.87 -8.11
C LYS A 107 12.81 -9.71 -9.32
N LYS A 108 11.52 -9.96 -9.50
CA LYS A 108 11.00 -10.89 -10.52
C LYS A 108 10.37 -10.19 -11.71
N LEU A 109 9.95 -8.93 -11.56
CA LEU A 109 9.31 -8.14 -12.61
C LEU A 109 10.17 -6.88 -12.90
N PRO A 110 11.08 -6.94 -13.87
CA PRO A 110 12.08 -5.89 -14.09
C PRO A 110 11.48 -4.54 -14.54
N ASP A 111 10.28 -4.56 -15.10
CA ASP A 111 9.56 -3.36 -15.56
C ASP A 111 8.70 -2.72 -14.46
N VAL A 112 8.64 -3.31 -13.26
CA VAL A 112 7.85 -2.82 -12.12
C VAL A 112 8.76 -2.28 -11.04
N THR A 113 8.56 -1.04 -10.64
CA THR A 113 9.21 -0.45 -9.45
C THR A 113 8.25 -0.49 -8.28
N ASN A 114 8.59 -1.23 -7.22
CA ASN A 114 7.80 -1.21 -6.00
C ASN A 114 8.16 0.00 -5.12
N ALA A 115 7.17 0.79 -4.74
CA ALA A 115 7.31 1.93 -3.84
C ALA A 115 6.54 1.68 -2.54
N ASN A 116 7.23 1.80 -1.41
CA ASN A 116 6.60 1.61 -0.10
C ASN A 116 5.71 2.81 0.26
N CYS A 117 4.53 2.51 0.80
CA CYS A 117 3.52 3.49 1.13
C CYS A 117 3.83 4.22 2.45
N TRP A 118 4.02 5.53 2.38
CA TRP A 118 4.22 6.37 3.56
C TRP A 118 3.05 6.33 4.56
N ALA A 119 1.83 6.09 4.11
CA ALA A 119 0.68 5.98 5.02
C ALA A 119 0.80 4.76 5.93
N HIS A 120 1.36 3.64 5.44
CA HIS A 120 1.64 2.46 6.26
C HIS A 120 2.78 2.75 7.26
N ALA A 121 3.90 3.27 6.80
CA ALA A 121 5.01 3.64 7.69
C ALA A 121 4.55 4.63 8.79
N ARG A 122 3.74 5.63 8.44
CA ARG A 122 3.16 6.56 9.41
C ARG A 122 2.26 5.86 10.42
N ARG A 123 1.47 4.86 9.99
CA ARG A 123 0.58 4.10 10.88
C ARG A 123 1.36 3.36 11.96
N ASP A 124 2.47 2.73 11.59
CA ASP A 124 3.32 1.99 12.53
C ASP A 124 3.85 2.91 13.64
N PHE A 125 4.34 4.10 13.29
CA PHE A 125 4.74 5.11 14.27
C PHE A 125 3.55 5.61 15.12
N ALA A 126 2.38 5.79 14.52
CA ALA A 126 1.19 6.22 15.25
C ALA A 126 0.72 5.16 16.26
N ASP A 127 0.80 3.90 15.91
CA ASP A 127 0.43 2.80 16.81
C ASP A 127 1.46 2.63 17.95
N ALA A 128 2.74 2.85 17.66
CA ALA A 128 3.78 2.92 18.69
C ALA A 128 3.53 4.08 19.68
N VAL A 129 3.16 5.26 19.19
CA VAL A 129 2.80 6.42 20.04
C VAL A 129 1.58 6.10 20.90
N LYS A 130 0.50 5.53 20.33
CA LYS A 130 -0.69 5.12 21.10
C LYS A 130 -0.37 4.09 22.19
N ALA A 131 0.54 3.16 21.89
CA ALA A 131 0.98 2.15 22.86
C ALA A 131 1.80 2.78 24.00
N ALA A 132 2.66 3.76 23.70
CA ALA A 132 3.43 4.50 24.70
C ALA A 132 2.52 5.39 25.55
N ASP A 133 1.55 6.09 24.96
CA ASP A 133 0.60 6.96 25.66
C ASP A 133 -0.22 6.23 26.72
N LYS A 134 -0.60 4.98 26.45
CA LYS A 134 -1.28 4.13 27.44
C LYS A 134 -0.41 3.76 28.65
N LYS A 135 0.92 3.76 28.51
CA LYS A 135 1.85 3.38 29.57
C LYS A 135 2.31 4.60 30.35
N ASP A 136 2.73 5.64 29.68
CA ASP A 136 3.23 6.87 30.29
C ASP A 136 2.98 8.07 29.35
N PRO A 137 1.84 8.79 29.52
CA PRO A 137 1.51 9.95 28.69
C PRO A 137 2.54 11.07 28.76
N SER A 138 3.30 11.17 29.84
CA SER A 138 4.26 12.27 30.05
C SER A 138 5.51 12.13 29.17
N SER A 139 5.90 10.91 28.82
CA SER A 139 7.09 10.60 28.02
C SER A 139 6.82 10.54 26.49
N VAL A 140 5.56 10.52 26.08
CA VAL A 140 5.16 10.32 24.68
C VAL A 140 5.82 11.33 23.73
N ARG A 141 5.83 12.60 24.09
CA ARG A 141 6.38 13.68 23.24
C ARG A 141 7.90 13.57 23.04
N GLN A 142 8.59 12.88 23.91
CA GLN A 142 10.03 12.65 23.83
C GLN A 142 10.36 11.36 23.07
N SER A 143 9.36 10.53 22.78
CA SER A 143 9.57 9.27 22.09
C SER A 143 10.03 9.47 20.64
N VAL A 144 10.91 8.59 20.17
CA VAL A 144 11.38 8.56 18.76
C VAL A 144 10.19 8.43 17.80
N ALA A 145 9.19 7.62 18.15
CA ALA A 145 7.99 7.45 17.33
C ALA A 145 7.19 8.75 17.16
N TYR A 146 7.06 9.56 18.21
CA TYR A 146 6.40 10.86 18.12
C TYR A 146 7.20 11.85 17.27
N GLN A 147 8.52 11.91 17.44
CA GLN A 147 9.39 12.73 16.60
C GLN A 147 9.32 12.31 15.11
N ALA A 148 9.28 11.00 14.83
CA ALA A 148 9.08 10.49 13.48
C ALA A 148 7.75 10.98 12.87
N LEU A 149 6.65 10.94 13.64
CA LEU A 149 5.35 11.46 13.18
C LEU A 149 5.39 12.95 12.86
N GLN A 150 6.10 13.76 13.66
CA GLN A 150 6.24 15.19 13.38
C GLN A 150 6.99 15.42 12.05
N LYS A 151 8.12 14.77 11.87
CA LYS A 151 8.90 14.86 10.62
C LYS A 151 8.11 14.38 9.41
N ILE A 152 7.36 13.29 9.53
CA ILE A 152 6.46 12.80 8.46
C ILE A 152 5.36 13.83 8.17
N ALA A 153 4.79 14.48 9.18
CA ALA A 153 3.77 15.50 8.99
C ALA A 153 4.32 16.73 8.22
N GLU A 154 5.56 17.12 8.46
CA GLU A 154 6.20 18.24 7.76
C GLU A 154 6.24 18.04 6.24
N PHE A 155 6.74 16.90 5.76
CA PHE A 155 6.77 16.67 4.31
C PHE A 155 5.40 16.35 3.71
N TYR A 156 4.45 15.80 4.47
CA TYR A 156 3.05 15.70 4.01
C TYR A 156 2.40 17.08 3.85
N ASN A 157 2.65 17.99 4.77
CA ASN A 157 2.14 19.36 4.67
C ASN A 157 2.74 20.08 3.46
N ALA A 158 4.07 19.98 3.28
CA ALA A 158 4.76 20.54 2.13
C ALA A 158 4.24 19.96 0.80
N ASP A 159 3.98 18.63 0.73
CA ASP A 159 3.43 18.00 -0.48
C ASP A 159 1.97 18.43 -0.75
N THR A 160 1.21 18.71 0.29
CA THR A 160 -0.17 19.18 0.15
C THR A 160 -0.26 20.55 -0.53
N GLU A 161 0.69 21.43 -0.29
CA GLU A 161 0.78 22.73 -0.95
C GLU A 161 1.04 22.63 -2.46
N LEU A 162 1.59 21.49 -2.90
CA LEU A 162 1.87 21.23 -4.31
C LEU A 162 0.68 20.69 -5.11
N LYS A 163 -0.47 20.42 -4.48
CA LYS A 163 -1.63 19.77 -5.15
C LYS A 163 -2.21 20.59 -6.32
N GLY A 164 -2.10 21.92 -6.27
CA GLY A 164 -2.59 22.82 -7.33
C GLY A 164 -1.66 22.94 -8.54
N LEU A 165 -0.43 22.45 -8.46
CA LEU A 165 0.56 22.57 -9.51
C LEU A 165 0.37 21.54 -10.62
N SER A 166 0.88 21.84 -11.82
CA SER A 166 0.97 20.87 -12.91
C SER A 166 1.89 19.69 -12.50
N SER A 167 1.76 18.55 -13.17
CA SER A 167 2.58 17.35 -12.88
C SER A 167 4.09 17.64 -12.98
N ARG A 168 4.50 18.49 -13.92
CA ARG A 168 5.92 18.86 -14.13
C ARG A 168 6.43 19.76 -12.99
N GLU A 169 5.70 20.80 -12.66
CA GLU A 169 6.05 21.72 -11.56
C GLU A 169 6.07 20.98 -10.22
N ARG A 170 5.09 20.09 -9.99
CA ARG A 170 5.04 19.27 -8.79
C ARG A 170 6.25 18.34 -8.69
N LEU A 171 6.64 17.68 -9.80
CA LEU A 171 7.84 16.85 -9.82
C LEU A 171 9.08 17.67 -9.46
N GLN A 172 9.24 18.83 -10.07
CA GLN A 172 10.38 19.72 -9.78
C GLN A 172 10.39 20.14 -8.30
N LYS A 173 9.25 20.59 -7.77
CA LYS A 173 9.14 20.99 -6.35
C LYS A 173 9.37 19.82 -5.39
N ARG A 174 8.90 18.63 -5.72
CA ARG A 174 9.20 17.43 -4.93
C ARG A 174 10.70 17.13 -4.89
N GLN A 175 11.41 17.29 -6.00
CA GLN A 175 12.87 17.11 -6.03
C GLN A 175 13.61 18.20 -5.22
N GLU A 176 13.14 19.45 -5.29
CA GLU A 176 13.79 20.58 -4.62
C GLU A 176 13.51 20.62 -3.11
N VAL A 177 12.31 20.27 -2.67
CA VAL A 177 11.84 20.45 -1.30
C VAL A 177 11.61 19.13 -0.57
N ILE A 178 10.76 18.25 -1.13
CA ILE A 178 10.34 17.03 -0.41
C ILE A 178 11.48 16.01 -0.33
N LYS A 179 12.22 15.82 -1.40
CA LYS A 179 13.32 14.86 -1.44
C LYS A 179 14.38 15.13 -0.36
N PRO A 180 14.91 16.35 -0.19
CA PRO A 180 15.83 16.65 0.92
C PRO A 180 15.25 16.36 2.31
N MET A 181 13.97 16.69 2.54
CA MET A 181 13.30 16.39 3.81
C MET A 181 13.22 14.90 4.09
N VAL A 182 12.90 14.09 3.07
CA VAL A 182 12.87 12.63 3.18
C VAL A 182 14.26 12.05 3.39
N GLU A 183 15.28 12.57 2.71
CA GLU A 183 16.68 12.15 2.90
C GLU A 183 17.17 12.47 4.32
N GLU A 184 16.84 13.64 4.85
CA GLU A 184 17.13 14.02 6.25
C GLU A 184 16.40 13.10 7.23
N PHE A 185 15.13 12.78 6.97
CA PHE A 185 14.38 11.82 7.79
C PHE A 185 15.08 10.46 7.85
N PHE A 186 15.52 9.90 6.71
CA PHE A 186 16.21 8.62 6.71
C PHE A 186 17.59 8.69 7.37
N ALA A 187 18.31 9.81 7.23
CA ALA A 187 19.57 10.02 7.95
C ALA A 187 19.34 10.04 9.47
N TRP A 188 18.31 10.75 9.92
CA TRP A 188 17.90 10.79 11.33
C TRP A 188 17.49 9.40 11.83
N VAL A 189 16.69 8.63 11.09
CA VAL A 189 16.31 7.25 11.47
C VAL A 189 17.55 6.37 11.64
N LYS A 190 18.50 6.44 10.70
CA LYS A 190 19.76 5.68 10.80
C LYS A 190 20.53 6.04 12.07
N GLN A 191 20.57 7.33 12.43
CA GLN A 191 21.22 7.78 13.66
C GLN A 191 20.51 7.19 14.89
N GLN A 192 19.16 7.23 14.95
CA GLN A 192 18.41 6.66 16.08
C GLN A 192 18.68 5.16 16.24
N VAL A 193 18.81 4.42 15.15
CA VAL A 193 19.16 2.98 15.19
C VAL A 193 20.59 2.79 15.68
N SER A 194 21.57 3.59 15.19
CA SER A 194 22.96 3.52 15.61
C SER A 194 23.16 3.84 17.10
N ASP A 195 22.39 4.80 17.62
CA ASP A 195 22.47 5.22 19.03
C ASP A 195 21.73 4.25 19.96
N CYS A 196 21.22 3.13 19.45
CA CYS A 196 20.43 2.13 20.18
C CYS A 196 19.22 2.72 20.92
N THR A 197 18.70 3.85 20.47
CA THR A 197 17.50 4.47 21.05
C THR A 197 16.21 3.73 20.64
N VAL A 198 16.31 2.84 19.66
CA VAL A 198 15.23 2.01 19.15
C VAL A 198 15.61 0.55 19.33
N PRO A 199 14.72 -0.31 19.91
CA PRO A 199 15.01 -1.73 20.07
C PRO A 199 15.22 -2.41 18.71
N PRO A 200 16.12 -3.40 18.60
CA PRO A 200 16.22 -4.25 17.43
C PRO A 200 14.88 -4.93 17.16
N LYS A 201 14.38 -4.89 15.96
CA LYS A 201 13.06 -5.41 15.52
C LYS A 201 11.84 -4.53 15.86
N SER A 202 12.00 -3.26 16.11
CA SER A 202 10.89 -2.30 16.17
C SER A 202 10.57 -1.72 14.79
#